data_8efdf19dcdde63738c8e0fb4468291f5
#
_entry.id   8efdf19dcdde63738c8e0fb4468291f5
#
_cell.length_a   1.000
_cell.length_b   1.000
_cell.length_c   1.000
_cell.angle_alpha   90.00
_cell.angle_beta   90.00
_cell.angle_gamma   90.00
#
_symmetry.space_group_name_H-M   'P 1'
#
loop_
_entity.id
_entity.type
_entity.pdbx_description
1 polymer ?
#
loop_
_entity_poly.entity_id
_entity_poly.type
_entity_poly.pdbx_seq_one_letter_code
_entity_poly.pdbx_strand_id
1 'polypeptide(L)'
;KTPGRTQHINLFELGPRDAADALFADLPGYGYAAVSRTDKQRWQKVMADYLDVRRSLAGVVLMVDPRLGFTDLDLQLLDFVGPRLANRAVKLLVLLTKADKLNRRDGDRALQQARDTLAGISTEASDIGVTLFSALNKRGVDDTAVVLRSWVASLRPAAEPAA
;
A
#
# COMPACT_ATOMS: atom_id res chain seq x y z
N LYS A 1 10.25 -2.70 -20.73
CA LYS A 1 9.20 -3.42 -19.96
C LYS A 1 7.88 -2.73 -20.24
N THR A 2 6.91 -3.44 -20.78
CA THR A 2 5.60 -2.90 -21.14
C THR A 2 4.78 -2.73 -19.86
N PRO A 3 4.21 -1.55 -19.57
CA PRO A 3 3.30 -1.34 -18.44
C PRO A 3 2.00 -2.15 -18.60
N GLY A 4 1.38 -2.55 -17.49
CA GLY A 4 0.11 -3.30 -17.52
C GLY A 4 0.26 -4.83 -17.64
N ARG A 5 1.40 -5.37 -17.27
CA ARG A 5 1.70 -6.81 -17.38
C ARG A 5 0.98 -7.68 -16.34
N THR A 6 0.67 -7.14 -15.18
CA THR A 6 -0.03 -7.87 -14.12
C THR A 6 -1.53 -7.82 -14.39
N GLN A 7 -2.08 -8.90 -14.92
CA GLN A 7 -3.52 -9.05 -15.20
C GLN A 7 -4.25 -9.86 -14.11
N HIS A 8 -3.49 -10.53 -13.25
CA HIS A 8 -3.97 -11.39 -12.18
C HIS A 8 -3.40 -10.94 -10.84
N ILE A 9 -4.05 -11.30 -9.75
CA ILE A 9 -3.53 -11.13 -8.41
C ILE A 9 -2.47 -12.22 -8.17
N ASN A 10 -1.24 -11.83 -7.89
CA ASN A 10 -0.17 -12.75 -7.53
C ASN A 10 0.01 -12.75 -6.01
N LEU A 11 0.08 -13.94 -5.41
CA LEU A 11 0.31 -14.10 -3.98
C LEU A 11 1.73 -14.60 -3.75
N PHE A 12 2.43 -13.93 -2.83
CA PHE A 12 3.77 -14.30 -2.40
C PHE A 12 3.74 -14.61 -0.90
N GLU A 13 4.27 -15.74 -0.53
CA GLU A 13 4.47 -16.11 0.87
C GLU A 13 5.60 -15.30 1.49
N LEU A 14 5.36 -14.77 2.67
CA LEU A 14 6.33 -14.03 3.48
C LEU A 14 6.57 -14.76 4.79
N GLY A 15 7.85 -14.85 5.19
CA GLY A 15 8.25 -15.48 6.42
C GLY A 15 9.50 -16.35 6.25
N PRO A 16 9.90 -17.07 7.29
CA PRO A 16 10.95 -18.07 7.20
C PRO A 16 10.57 -19.16 6.19
N ARG A 17 11.59 -19.79 5.58
CA ARG A 17 11.35 -20.94 4.70
C ARG A 17 10.57 -22.00 5.46
N ASP A 18 9.54 -22.55 4.83
CA ASP A 18 8.64 -23.57 5.38
C ASP A 18 7.79 -23.14 6.60
N ALA A 19 7.76 -21.82 6.90
CA ALA A 19 6.98 -21.26 8.00
C ALA A 19 6.44 -19.86 7.64
N ALA A 20 5.83 -19.76 6.45
CA ALA A 20 5.20 -18.49 6.01
C ALA A 20 4.10 -18.08 7.00
N ASP A 21 4.15 -16.83 7.42
CA ASP A 21 3.23 -16.25 8.40
C ASP A 21 2.39 -15.09 7.84
N ALA A 22 2.63 -14.71 6.58
CA ALA A 22 1.87 -13.70 5.87
C ALA A 22 1.88 -13.96 4.36
N LEU A 23 0.93 -13.32 3.67
CA LEU A 23 0.86 -13.27 2.22
C LEU A 23 0.98 -11.83 1.75
N PHE A 24 1.78 -11.62 0.72
CA PHE A 24 1.85 -10.37 -0.02
C PHE A 24 1.09 -10.54 -1.33
N ALA A 25 0.05 -9.74 -1.56
CA ALA A 25 -0.71 -9.75 -2.79
C ALA A 25 -0.23 -8.62 -3.71
N ASP A 26 0.34 -8.98 -4.85
CA ASP A 26 0.65 -8.05 -5.94
C ASP A 26 -0.57 -7.92 -6.83
N LEU A 27 -1.13 -6.73 -6.85
CA LEU A 27 -2.38 -6.42 -7.54
C LEU A 27 -2.10 -5.76 -8.89
N PRO A 28 -2.99 -5.94 -9.89
CA PRO A 28 -2.83 -5.27 -11.17
C PRO A 28 -2.73 -3.76 -11.01
N GLY A 29 -1.69 -3.16 -11.61
CA GLY A 29 -1.52 -1.71 -11.60
C GLY A 29 -2.54 -1.00 -12.51
N TYR A 30 -3.02 0.14 -12.06
CA TYR A 30 -4.03 0.98 -12.76
C TYR A 30 -3.47 2.31 -13.30
N GLY A 31 -2.23 2.63 -12.98
CA GLY A 31 -1.67 3.99 -13.10
C GLY A 31 -1.12 4.40 -14.47
N TYR A 32 -1.33 3.63 -15.53
CA TYR A 32 -0.82 4.01 -16.85
C TYR A 32 -1.89 4.60 -17.76
N ALA A 33 -1.57 5.73 -18.37
CA ALA A 33 -2.46 6.53 -19.22
C ALA A 33 -3.05 5.80 -20.46
N ALA A 34 -2.54 4.61 -20.78
CA ALA A 34 -2.97 3.81 -21.92
C ALA A 34 -4.00 2.73 -21.59
N VAL A 35 -4.51 2.69 -20.35
CA VAL A 35 -5.51 1.68 -19.94
C VAL A 35 -6.89 2.11 -20.41
N SER A 36 -7.60 1.22 -21.10
CA SER A 36 -8.95 1.50 -21.59
C SER A 36 -9.94 1.76 -20.44
N ARG A 37 -11.04 2.46 -20.72
CA ARG A 37 -12.12 2.66 -19.75
C ARG A 37 -12.66 1.35 -19.19
N THR A 38 -12.77 0.35 -20.03
CA THR A 38 -13.23 -1.00 -19.67
C THR A 38 -12.27 -1.69 -18.70
N ASP A 39 -10.95 -1.55 -18.93
CA ASP A 39 -9.95 -2.14 -18.06
C ASP A 39 -9.92 -1.45 -16.69
N LYS A 40 -10.13 -0.12 -16.64
CA LYS A 40 -10.27 0.63 -15.39
C LYS A 40 -11.47 0.14 -14.57
N GLN A 41 -12.63 -0.05 -15.21
CA GLN A 41 -13.84 -0.55 -14.55
C GLN A 41 -13.64 -1.99 -14.05
N ARG A 42 -13.01 -2.85 -14.86
CA ARG A 42 -12.67 -4.21 -14.46
C ARG A 42 -11.74 -4.22 -13.26
N TRP A 43 -10.72 -3.37 -13.27
CA TRP A 43 -9.78 -3.23 -12.16
C TRP A 43 -10.50 -2.80 -10.88
N GLN A 44 -11.34 -1.77 -10.96
CA GLN A 44 -12.14 -1.27 -9.82
C GLN A 44 -12.98 -2.39 -9.20
N LYS A 45 -13.65 -3.19 -10.05
CA LYS A 45 -14.47 -4.31 -9.59
C LYS A 45 -13.60 -5.38 -8.90
N VAL A 46 -12.50 -5.80 -9.52
CA VAL A 46 -11.59 -6.82 -8.95
C VAL A 46 -11.02 -6.34 -7.61
N MET A 47 -10.67 -5.07 -7.50
CA MET A 47 -10.14 -4.48 -6.26
C MET A 47 -11.21 -4.40 -5.17
N ALA A 48 -12.40 -3.93 -5.52
CA ALA A 48 -13.51 -3.86 -4.57
C ALA A 48 -13.87 -5.25 -4.04
N ASP A 49 -14.06 -6.21 -4.95
CA ASP A 49 -14.40 -7.60 -4.59
C ASP A 49 -13.27 -8.23 -3.73
N TYR A 50 -12.00 -7.99 -4.08
CA TYR A 50 -10.87 -8.52 -3.31
C TYR A 50 -10.78 -7.93 -1.91
N LEU A 51 -10.90 -6.61 -1.78
CA LEU A 51 -10.79 -5.92 -0.51
C LEU A 51 -12.00 -6.16 0.39
N ASP A 52 -13.21 -6.24 -0.19
CA ASP A 52 -14.45 -6.43 0.58
C ASP A 52 -14.51 -7.81 1.25
N VAL A 53 -14.13 -8.86 0.51
CA VAL A 53 -14.21 -10.25 0.98
C VAL A 53 -13.08 -10.61 1.96
N ARG A 54 -11.93 -9.93 1.91
CA ARG A 54 -10.74 -10.30 2.70
C ARG A 54 -10.80 -9.80 4.14
N ARG A 55 -11.26 -10.66 5.05
CA ARG A 55 -11.21 -10.40 6.51
C ARG A 55 -9.78 -10.46 7.07
N SER A 56 -8.86 -11.19 6.41
CA SER A 56 -7.45 -11.31 6.80
C SER A 56 -6.55 -10.21 6.25
N LEU A 57 -7.12 -9.14 5.67
CA LEU A 57 -6.35 -8.01 5.16
C LEU A 57 -5.76 -7.22 6.34
N ALA A 58 -4.45 -7.27 6.50
CA ALA A 58 -3.71 -6.56 7.55
C ALA A 58 -3.42 -5.10 7.19
N GLY A 59 -3.15 -4.85 5.92
CA GLY A 59 -2.83 -3.52 5.45
C GLY A 59 -2.74 -3.43 3.93
N VAL A 60 -2.69 -2.20 3.46
CA VAL A 60 -2.54 -1.83 2.05
C VAL A 60 -1.26 -1.04 1.87
N VAL A 61 -0.47 -1.40 0.88
CA VAL A 61 0.69 -0.62 0.42
C VAL A 61 0.31 0.06 -0.89
N LEU A 62 0.24 1.38 -0.87
CA LEU A 62 -0.07 2.19 -2.05
C LEU A 62 1.21 2.82 -2.60
N MET A 63 1.50 2.56 -3.87
CA MET A 63 2.68 3.08 -4.55
C MET A 63 2.32 4.29 -5.41
N VAL A 64 2.81 5.47 -5.03
CA VAL A 64 2.54 6.74 -5.71
C VAL A 64 3.83 7.29 -6.32
N ASP A 65 3.79 7.74 -7.58
CA ASP A 65 4.88 8.53 -8.16
C ASP A 65 4.73 9.98 -7.69
N PRO A 66 5.63 10.50 -6.84
CA PRO A 66 5.48 11.83 -6.24
C PRO A 66 5.49 12.98 -7.24
N ARG A 67 5.94 12.73 -8.47
CA ARG A 67 5.92 13.74 -9.55
C ARG A 67 4.52 13.91 -10.14
N LEU A 68 3.67 12.91 -10.03
CA LEU A 68 2.28 12.90 -10.49
C LEU A 68 1.29 13.17 -9.34
N GLY A 69 1.69 12.89 -8.11
CA GLY A 69 0.80 12.89 -6.95
C GLY A 69 -0.20 11.75 -6.96
N PHE A 70 -1.22 11.84 -6.12
CA PHE A 70 -2.31 10.89 -6.10
C PHE A 70 -3.18 11.04 -7.35
N THR A 71 -3.42 9.95 -8.04
CA THR A 71 -4.34 9.89 -9.18
C THR A 71 -5.79 9.72 -8.70
N ASP A 72 -6.77 9.95 -9.57
CA ASP A 72 -8.19 9.72 -9.24
C ASP A 72 -8.45 8.29 -8.77
N LEU A 73 -7.73 7.30 -9.30
CA LEU A 73 -7.85 5.90 -8.89
C LEU A 73 -7.19 5.63 -7.53
N ASP A 74 -6.11 6.34 -7.19
CA ASP A 74 -5.54 6.30 -5.85
C ASP A 74 -6.53 6.86 -4.83
N LEU A 75 -7.16 7.99 -5.14
CA LEU A 75 -8.16 8.61 -4.27
C LEU A 75 -9.39 7.72 -4.08
N GLN A 76 -9.89 7.09 -5.15
CA GLN A 76 -10.99 6.11 -5.06
C GLN A 76 -10.62 4.89 -4.21
N LEU A 77 -9.38 4.40 -4.31
CA LEU A 77 -8.90 3.32 -3.44
C LEU A 77 -8.88 3.78 -1.97
N LEU A 78 -8.40 4.99 -1.71
CA LEU A 78 -8.37 5.57 -0.37
C LEU A 78 -9.77 5.73 0.22
N ASP A 79 -10.74 6.20 -0.57
CA ASP A 79 -12.15 6.29 -0.17
C ASP A 79 -12.73 4.91 0.18
N PHE A 80 -12.38 3.89 -0.62
CA PHE A 80 -12.84 2.52 -0.42
C PHE A 80 -12.28 1.89 0.87
N VAL A 81 -11.00 2.10 1.16
CA VAL A 81 -10.37 1.52 2.36
C VAL A 81 -10.57 2.38 3.61
N GLY A 82 -10.96 3.64 3.45
CA GLY A 82 -11.12 4.63 4.52
C GLY A 82 -11.89 4.13 5.74
N PRO A 83 -13.08 3.55 5.61
CA PRO A 83 -13.85 3.02 6.74
C PRO A 83 -13.09 1.95 7.55
N ARG A 84 -12.28 1.13 6.87
CA ARG A 84 -11.47 0.08 7.52
C ARG A 84 -10.18 0.63 8.16
N LEU A 85 -9.67 1.75 7.65
CA LEU A 85 -8.58 2.50 8.28
C LEU A 85 -9.08 3.17 9.57
N ALA A 86 -10.25 3.77 9.52
CA ALA A 86 -10.84 4.50 10.66
C ALA A 86 -11.10 3.61 11.88
N ASN A 87 -11.42 2.34 11.69
CA ASN A 87 -11.66 1.37 12.77
C ASN A 87 -10.46 0.48 13.10
N ARG A 88 -9.27 0.81 12.59
CA ARG A 88 -8.01 0.04 12.73
C ARG A 88 -8.05 -1.39 12.18
N ALA A 89 -9.05 -1.76 11.40
CA ALA A 89 -9.13 -3.09 10.82
C ALA A 89 -8.05 -3.31 9.73
N VAL A 90 -7.63 -2.23 9.08
CA VAL A 90 -6.60 -2.23 8.03
C VAL A 90 -5.63 -1.07 8.28
N LYS A 91 -4.37 -1.27 7.97
CA LYS A 91 -3.32 -0.23 8.01
C LYS A 91 -2.98 0.23 6.60
N LEU A 92 -2.41 1.43 6.46
CA LEU A 92 -2.02 1.98 5.15
C LEU A 92 -0.57 2.46 5.19
N LEU A 93 0.21 2.05 4.21
CA LEU A 93 1.54 2.60 3.95
C LEU A 93 1.60 3.15 2.52
N VAL A 94 1.84 4.44 2.39
CA VAL A 94 2.06 5.08 1.08
C VAL A 94 3.56 5.17 0.82
N LEU A 95 4.00 4.57 -0.27
CA LEU A 95 5.37 4.63 -0.77
C LEU A 95 5.45 5.65 -1.90
N LEU A 96 6.10 6.77 -1.64
CA LEU A 96 6.42 7.77 -2.67
C LEU A 96 7.61 7.26 -3.48
N THR A 97 7.31 6.60 -4.60
CA THR A 97 8.27 5.84 -5.40
C THR A 97 9.22 6.72 -6.18
N LYS A 98 10.29 6.12 -6.74
CA LYS A 98 11.30 6.84 -7.55
C LYS A 98 11.92 8.03 -6.80
N ALA A 99 12.08 7.95 -5.50
CA ALA A 99 12.66 9.00 -4.67
C ALA A 99 14.12 9.34 -5.04
N ASP A 100 14.79 8.48 -5.81
CA ASP A 100 16.08 8.73 -6.44
C ASP A 100 16.04 9.86 -7.48
N LYS A 101 14.88 10.22 -8.00
CA LYS A 101 14.65 11.33 -8.94
C LYS A 101 14.36 12.67 -8.27
N LEU A 102 14.26 12.70 -6.94
CA LEU A 102 13.95 13.89 -6.17
C LEU A 102 15.20 14.41 -5.45
N ASN A 103 15.40 15.72 -5.48
CA ASN A 103 16.28 16.37 -4.54
C ASN A 103 15.62 16.44 -3.14
N ARG A 104 16.36 16.87 -2.13
CA ARG A 104 15.86 16.93 -0.74
C ARG A 104 14.59 17.77 -0.60
N ARG A 105 14.61 18.99 -1.19
CA ARG A 105 13.48 19.93 -1.11
C ARG A 105 12.21 19.36 -1.75
N ASP A 106 12.35 18.72 -2.91
CA ASP A 106 11.22 18.11 -3.62
C ASP A 106 10.70 16.89 -2.86
N GLY A 107 11.60 16.11 -2.24
CA GLY A 107 11.22 15.00 -1.36
C GLY A 107 10.41 15.46 -0.15
N ASP A 108 10.86 16.50 0.54
CA ASP A 108 10.16 17.07 1.71
C ASP A 108 8.79 17.62 1.30
N ARG A 109 8.71 18.31 0.16
CA ARG A 109 7.43 18.80 -0.40
C ARG A 109 6.48 17.64 -0.73
N ALA A 110 6.97 16.58 -1.39
CA ALA A 110 6.16 15.41 -1.74
C ALA A 110 5.60 14.72 -0.50
N LEU A 111 6.41 14.56 0.55
CA LEU A 111 5.96 14.03 1.84
C LEU A 111 4.86 14.89 2.47
N GLN A 112 5.02 16.22 2.45
CA GLN A 112 4.01 17.12 3.02
C GLN A 112 2.70 17.05 2.22
N GLN A 113 2.75 17.10 0.90
CA GLN A 113 1.57 16.98 0.03
C GLN A 113 0.84 15.64 0.24
N ALA A 114 1.58 14.54 0.39
CA ALA A 114 0.98 13.26 0.66
C ALA A 114 0.28 13.24 2.04
N ARG A 115 0.90 13.80 3.07
CA ARG A 115 0.29 13.93 4.40
C ARG A 115 -0.99 14.78 4.37
N ASP A 116 -0.97 15.90 3.65
CA ASP A 116 -2.13 16.78 3.51
C ASP A 116 -3.30 16.03 2.84
N THR A 117 -3.02 15.27 1.79
CA THR A 117 -4.04 14.44 1.12
C THR A 117 -4.59 13.37 2.07
N LEU A 118 -3.73 12.67 2.81
CA LEU A 118 -4.11 11.60 3.72
C LEU A 118 -4.84 12.11 4.98
N ALA A 119 -4.62 13.36 5.37
CA ALA A 119 -5.33 13.98 6.51
C ALA A 119 -6.85 13.96 6.34
N GLY A 120 -7.35 14.03 5.09
CA GLY A 120 -8.78 13.96 4.79
C GLY A 120 -9.46 12.64 5.12
N ILE A 121 -8.69 11.55 5.21
CA ILE A 121 -9.19 10.19 5.53
C ILE A 121 -8.67 9.65 6.86
N SER A 122 -7.78 10.40 7.52
CA SER A 122 -7.18 10.01 8.79
C SER A 122 -8.09 10.32 9.97
N THR A 123 -8.11 9.42 10.94
CA THR A 123 -8.68 9.63 12.27
C THR A 123 -7.58 9.40 13.31
N GLU A 124 -7.81 9.75 14.58
CA GLU A 124 -6.87 9.44 15.67
C GLU A 124 -6.60 7.93 15.80
N ALA A 125 -7.54 7.11 15.33
CA ALA A 125 -7.42 5.66 15.35
C ALA A 125 -6.64 5.09 14.16
N SER A 126 -6.51 5.82 13.06
CA SER A 126 -5.90 5.31 11.82
C SER A 126 -4.40 5.08 11.96
N ASP A 127 -3.93 3.94 11.43
CA ASP A 127 -2.49 3.64 11.27
C ASP A 127 -2.11 3.87 9.81
N ILE A 128 -1.65 5.09 9.52
CA ILE A 128 -1.30 5.55 8.17
C ILE A 128 0.13 6.07 8.17
N GLY A 129 0.98 5.46 7.36
CA GLY A 129 2.36 5.88 7.13
C GLY A 129 2.58 6.41 5.71
N VAL A 130 3.54 7.33 5.55
CA VAL A 130 4.05 7.74 4.25
C VAL A 130 5.56 7.87 4.28
N THR A 131 6.23 7.34 3.27
CA THR A 131 7.70 7.40 3.19
C THR A 131 8.20 7.54 1.76
N LEU A 132 9.40 8.10 1.59
CA LEU A 132 10.11 8.12 0.32
C LEU A 132 10.71 6.74 0.04
N PHE A 133 10.49 6.24 -1.17
CA PHE A 133 10.91 4.90 -1.57
C PHE A 133 11.62 4.89 -2.93
N SER A 134 12.70 4.16 -3.04
CA SER A 134 13.35 3.87 -4.32
C SER A 134 13.88 2.45 -4.36
N ALA A 135 13.37 1.67 -5.31
CA ALA A 135 13.91 0.34 -5.58
C ALA A 135 15.32 0.40 -6.21
N LEU A 136 15.67 1.52 -6.88
CA LEU A 136 16.95 1.66 -7.58
C LEU A 136 18.12 1.77 -6.60
N ASN A 137 18.03 2.67 -5.62
CA ASN A 137 19.08 2.91 -4.63
C ASN A 137 18.75 2.35 -3.25
N LYS A 138 17.67 1.57 -3.14
CA LYS A 138 17.17 0.90 -1.92
C LYS A 138 16.75 1.85 -0.79
N ARG A 139 16.52 3.12 -1.09
CA ARG A 139 16.04 4.08 -0.10
C ARG A 139 14.66 3.67 0.43
N GLY A 140 14.51 3.57 1.74
CA GLY A 140 13.26 3.24 2.41
C GLY A 140 12.85 1.76 2.33
N VAL A 141 13.68 0.87 1.75
CA VAL A 141 13.37 -0.57 1.64
C VAL A 141 13.35 -1.22 3.01
N ASP A 142 14.40 -1.01 3.81
CA ASP A 142 14.52 -1.62 5.13
C ASP A 142 13.45 -1.08 6.09
N ASP A 143 13.20 0.23 6.08
CA ASP A 143 12.14 0.85 6.88
C ASP A 143 10.76 0.30 6.51
N THR A 144 10.49 0.13 5.21
CA THR A 144 9.26 -0.49 4.71
C THR A 144 9.13 -1.92 5.21
N ALA A 145 10.20 -2.72 5.15
CA ALA A 145 10.21 -4.09 5.63
C ALA A 145 9.90 -4.16 7.14
N VAL A 146 10.48 -3.28 7.95
CA VAL A 146 10.19 -3.18 9.40
C VAL A 146 8.72 -2.89 9.64
N VAL A 147 8.14 -1.92 8.93
CA VAL A 147 6.72 -1.56 9.06
C VAL A 147 5.83 -2.75 8.70
N LEU A 148 6.07 -3.40 7.58
CA LEU A 148 5.27 -4.56 7.13
C LEU A 148 5.37 -5.73 8.11
N ARG A 149 6.56 -6.01 8.65
CA ARG A 149 6.73 -7.05 9.69
C ARG A 149 6.00 -6.72 10.99
N SER A 150 5.97 -5.43 11.39
CA SER A 150 5.19 -5.00 12.56
C SER A 150 3.70 -5.25 12.39
N TRP A 151 3.17 -5.10 11.17
CA TRP A 151 1.77 -5.40 10.87
C TRP A 151 1.44 -6.87 11.09
N VAL A 152 2.29 -7.77 10.61
CA VAL A 152 2.13 -9.22 10.81
C VAL A 152 2.22 -9.59 12.29
N ALA A 153 3.20 -9.04 13.00
CA ALA A 153 3.38 -9.30 14.43
C ALA A 153 2.16 -8.86 15.27
N SER A 154 1.52 -7.75 14.90
CA SER A 154 0.35 -7.22 15.63
C SER A 154 -0.92 -8.08 15.47
N LEU A 155 -0.94 -8.99 14.50
CA LEU A 155 -2.07 -9.90 14.25
C LEU A 155 -1.92 -11.25 14.96
N ARG A 156 -0.74 -11.56 15.48
CA ARG A 156 -0.54 -12.79 16.27
C ARG A 156 -1.20 -12.60 17.63
N PRO A 157 -2.04 -13.55 18.07
CA PRO A 157 -2.47 -13.54 19.47
C PRO A 157 -1.22 -13.57 20.35
N ALA A 158 -1.23 -12.81 21.46
CA ALA A 158 -0.17 -12.88 22.44
C ALA A 158 0.05 -14.35 22.81
N ALA A 159 1.28 -14.82 22.68
CA ALA A 159 1.60 -16.19 23.12
C ALA A 159 1.15 -16.33 24.58
N GLU A 160 0.28 -17.29 24.89
CA GLU A 160 -0.03 -17.61 26.27
C GLU A 160 1.29 -17.86 27.02
N PRO A 161 1.50 -17.26 28.19
CA PRO A 161 2.67 -17.56 28.97
C PRO A 161 2.68 -19.06 29.24
N ALA A 162 3.78 -19.73 28.88
CA ALA A 162 3.96 -21.14 29.17
C ALA A 162 3.79 -21.34 30.69
N ALA A 163 2.83 -22.18 31.05
CA ALA A 163 2.52 -22.56 32.42
C ALA A 163 3.65 -23.37 33.05
#